data_d394087c3e40695a551118653127da16
#
_entry.id   d394087c3e40695a551118653127da16
#
_cell.length_a   1.000
_cell.length_b   1.000
_cell.length_c   1.000
_cell.angle_alpha   90.00
_cell.angle_beta   90.00
_cell.angle_gamma   90.00
#
_symmetry.space_group_name_H-M   'P 1'
#
loop_
_entity.id
_entity.type
_entity.pdbx_description
1 polymer ?
#
loop_
_entity_poly.entity_id
_entity_poly.type
_entity_poly.pdbx_seq_one_letter_code
_entity_poly.pdbx_strand_id
1 'polypeptide(L)'
;IVEEAGAEKASYALKLLQSEGELTIASTGKDPTTGRMETQVYRVEGPVMIILTTTAIDLDEELQNRCLTLSVDESPEQTAKIHTLQRERRTLAGLVAKAERTELLRVLRNAQRLLTAVEVLNPYAPSLTFPSARTRNRRDHEKYLTLIDSIALLHQHQRPKGRYELGGSTLEYVPVTLDDIALANELAPEVLGRSLDELPPQTRTVLGHIRTLMRAKHEKTKGVDTFTRRELHGACGWSFTQLRIHLERLIEQEYVAAHCGRMGSQFVYELLIDLDAPEHTAHVPLLDVETLKTHAYKVNLAGLPAHLAGGDGVAPRGVRCA
;
A
#
# COMPACT_ATOMS: atom_id res chain seq x y z
N ILE A 1 13.46 9.09 6.70
CA ILE A 1 13.49 7.65 7.05
C ILE A 1 13.67 7.57 8.55
N VAL A 2 12.80 6.87 9.24
CA VAL A 2 12.81 6.74 10.69
C VAL A 2 12.84 5.25 11.05
N GLU A 3 13.74 4.86 11.94
CA GLU A 3 13.75 3.51 12.53
C GLU A 3 12.71 3.41 13.64
N GLU A 4 12.26 2.18 13.93
CA GLU A 4 11.15 1.82 14.83
C GLU A 4 11.16 2.56 16.18
N ALA A 5 12.26 2.54 16.92
CA ALA A 5 12.37 3.16 18.25
C ALA A 5 12.18 4.69 18.24
N GLY A 6 12.46 5.35 17.11
CA GLY A 6 12.21 6.78 16.91
C GLY A 6 10.77 7.07 16.50
N ALA A 7 10.15 6.16 15.75
CA ALA A 7 8.79 6.32 15.26
C ALA A 7 7.75 6.31 16.39
N GLU A 8 7.88 5.42 17.37
CA GLU A 8 6.95 5.37 18.51
C GLU A 8 6.93 6.68 19.30
N LYS A 9 8.11 7.22 19.63
CA LYS A 9 8.23 8.47 20.39
C LYS A 9 7.76 9.70 19.61
N ALA A 10 7.89 9.67 18.29
CA ALA A 10 7.50 10.75 17.40
C ALA A 10 6.12 10.54 16.76
N SER A 11 5.42 9.45 17.07
CA SER A 11 4.16 9.05 16.40
C SER A 11 3.14 10.18 16.37
N TYR A 12 2.92 10.87 17.50
CA TYR A 12 1.98 11.99 17.57
C TYR A 12 2.40 13.16 16.66
N ALA A 13 3.67 13.54 16.70
CA ALA A 13 4.21 14.64 15.88
C ALA A 13 4.12 14.32 14.38
N LEU A 14 4.42 13.08 13.99
CA LEU A 14 4.30 12.60 12.61
C LEU A 14 2.85 12.60 12.13
N LYS A 15 1.91 12.16 12.97
CA LYS A 15 0.48 12.17 12.67
C LYS A 15 -0.04 13.61 12.48
N LEU A 16 0.39 14.54 13.33
CA LEU A 16 0.01 15.94 13.24
C LEU A 16 0.53 16.56 11.94
N LEU A 17 1.81 16.36 11.63
CA LEU A 17 2.43 16.84 10.41
C LEU A 17 1.76 16.30 9.13
N GLN A 18 1.31 15.04 9.15
CA GLN A 18 0.55 14.45 8.05
C GLN A 18 -0.87 15.01 7.91
N SER A 19 -1.51 15.36 9.04
CA SER A 19 -2.92 15.79 9.04
C SER A 19 -3.08 17.27 8.79
N GLU A 20 -2.22 18.09 9.40
CA GLU A 20 -2.32 19.55 9.40
C GLU A 20 -1.34 20.21 8.44
N GLY A 21 -0.37 19.45 7.91
CA GLY A 21 0.64 19.95 7.01
C GLY A 21 1.70 20.81 7.71
N GLU A 22 1.58 21.04 9.01
CA GLU A 22 2.58 21.75 9.80
C GLU A 22 2.73 21.14 11.20
N LEU A 23 3.91 21.31 11.76
CA LEU A 23 4.22 20.90 13.13
C LEU A 23 4.99 22.03 13.82
N THR A 24 4.48 22.48 14.95
CA THR A 24 5.15 23.44 15.83
C THR A 24 5.51 22.77 17.14
N ILE A 25 6.80 22.74 17.46
CA ILE A 25 7.32 22.17 18.72
C ILE A 25 8.04 23.26 19.49
N ALA A 26 7.64 23.46 20.74
CA ALA A 26 8.36 24.28 21.68
C ALA A 26 9.29 23.40 22.53
N SER A 27 10.58 23.70 22.52
CA SER A 27 11.60 23.02 23.33
C SER A 27 12.28 24.04 24.24
N THR A 28 12.28 23.76 25.54
CA THR A 28 12.95 24.60 26.51
C THR A 28 14.35 24.01 26.78
N GLY A 29 15.37 24.80 26.45
CA GLY A 29 16.77 24.43 26.63
C GLY A 29 17.57 25.55 27.30
N LYS A 30 18.75 25.23 27.82
CA LYS A 30 19.69 26.22 28.28
C LYS A 30 20.40 26.86 27.08
N ASP A 31 20.31 28.20 26.95
CA ASP A 31 21.13 28.92 26.00
C ASP A 31 22.61 28.73 26.40
N PRO A 32 23.46 28.23 25.49
CA PRO A 32 24.88 28.01 25.77
C PRO A 32 25.67 29.29 26.06
N THR A 33 25.14 30.43 25.64
CA THR A 33 25.84 31.74 25.79
C THR A 33 25.45 32.45 27.09
N THR A 34 24.17 32.40 27.45
CA THR A 34 23.63 33.16 28.60
C THR A 34 23.36 32.26 29.82
N GLY A 35 23.34 30.94 29.65
CA GLY A 35 23.02 29.95 30.68
C GLY A 35 21.57 30.02 31.18
N ARG A 36 20.73 30.86 30.60
CA ARG A 36 19.30 30.98 30.94
C ARG A 36 18.47 29.92 30.22
N MET A 37 17.36 29.55 30.84
CA MET A 37 16.34 28.69 30.19
C MET A 37 15.58 29.52 29.17
N GLU A 38 15.65 29.14 27.92
CA GLU A 38 14.96 29.81 26.83
C GLU A 38 14.11 28.79 26.05
N THR A 39 12.88 29.18 25.71
CA THR A 39 12.00 28.33 24.92
C THR A 39 12.19 28.66 23.46
N GLN A 40 12.71 27.70 22.71
CA GLN A 40 12.84 27.78 21.26
C GLN A 40 11.67 27.10 20.60
N VAL A 41 11.07 27.76 19.62
CA VAL A 41 9.96 27.23 18.85
C VAL A 41 10.53 26.78 17.50
N TYR A 42 10.33 25.50 17.21
CA TYR A 42 10.67 24.89 15.92
C TYR A 42 9.39 24.68 15.14
N ARG A 43 9.35 25.21 13.92
CA ARG A 43 8.24 25.00 12.98
C ARG A 43 8.72 24.23 11.79
N VAL A 44 8.02 23.14 11.45
CA VAL A 44 8.24 22.32 10.26
C VAL A 44 6.99 22.38 9.42
N GLU A 45 7.13 22.81 8.17
CA GLU A 45 6.05 22.88 7.20
C GLU A 45 6.13 21.70 6.23
N GLY A 46 4.97 21.11 5.90
CA GLY A 46 4.81 20.05 4.93
C GLY A 46 4.49 20.57 3.52
N PRO A 47 4.22 19.68 2.57
CA PRO A 47 4.05 18.25 2.76
C PRO A 47 5.37 17.50 2.95
N VAL A 48 5.35 16.45 3.77
CA VAL A 48 6.53 15.59 3.99
C VAL A 48 6.23 14.15 3.59
N MET A 49 7.20 13.51 2.98
CA MET A 49 7.16 12.08 2.70
C MET A 49 7.81 11.32 3.87
N ILE A 50 7.08 10.40 4.45
CA ILE A 50 7.55 9.56 5.55
C ILE A 50 7.76 8.14 5.04
N ILE A 51 8.96 7.59 5.26
CA ILE A 51 9.28 6.18 5.01
C ILE A 51 9.70 5.58 6.35
N LEU A 52 8.94 4.61 6.82
CA LEU A 52 9.18 3.89 8.06
C LEU A 52 9.59 2.45 7.75
N THR A 53 10.59 1.95 8.45
CA THR A 53 10.96 0.54 8.40
C THR A 53 10.87 -0.03 9.81
N THR A 54 10.28 -1.20 9.96
CA THR A 54 10.09 -1.85 11.25
C THR A 54 10.06 -3.35 11.09
N THR A 55 10.49 -4.05 12.12
CA THR A 55 10.33 -5.50 12.29
C THR A 55 9.17 -5.83 13.23
N ALA A 56 8.51 -4.81 13.81
CA ALA A 56 7.38 -5.00 14.69
C ALA A 56 6.19 -5.58 13.92
N ILE A 57 5.57 -6.58 14.51
CA ILE A 57 4.37 -7.22 13.97
C ILE A 57 3.15 -6.35 14.31
N ASP A 58 3.20 -5.68 15.46
CA ASP A 58 2.13 -4.84 15.97
C ASP A 58 2.50 -3.37 15.81
N LEU A 59 1.90 -2.73 14.82
CA LEU A 59 2.08 -1.33 14.51
C LEU A 59 0.85 -0.56 14.96
N ASP A 60 1.05 0.70 15.35
CA ASP A 60 -0.05 1.63 15.60
C ASP A 60 -1.01 1.65 14.40
N GLU A 61 -2.25 1.25 14.63
CA GLU A 61 -3.26 1.11 13.59
C GLU A 61 -3.56 2.46 12.91
N GLU A 62 -3.52 3.55 13.64
CA GLU A 62 -3.75 4.88 13.08
C GLU A 62 -2.63 5.29 12.11
N LEU A 63 -1.38 4.98 12.45
CA LEU A 63 -0.24 5.22 11.57
C LEU A 63 -0.30 4.33 10.31
N GLN A 64 -0.65 3.05 10.48
CA GLN A 64 -0.84 2.13 9.35
C GLN A 64 -1.93 2.62 8.40
N ASN A 65 -3.03 3.15 8.93
CA ASN A 65 -4.13 3.68 8.12
C ASN A 65 -3.73 4.89 7.27
N ARG A 66 -2.62 5.56 7.61
CA ARG A 66 -2.08 6.72 6.88
C ARG A 66 -0.97 6.35 5.89
N CYS A 67 -0.41 5.15 6.00
CA CYS A 67 0.71 4.69 5.19
C CYS A 67 0.30 3.62 4.20
N LEU A 68 1.05 3.50 3.11
CA LEU A 68 1.08 2.28 2.31
C LEU A 68 2.04 1.30 2.99
N THR A 69 1.58 0.10 3.25
CA THR A 69 2.41 -0.90 3.92
C THR A 69 2.86 -1.95 2.92
N LEU A 70 4.17 -2.04 2.74
CA LEU A 70 4.80 -3.04 1.89
C LEU A 70 5.47 -4.09 2.78
N SER A 71 5.38 -5.34 2.41
CA SER A 71 6.09 -6.45 3.05
C SER A 71 7.27 -6.88 2.21
N VAL A 72 8.27 -7.45 2.87
CA VAL A 72 9.42 -8.05 2.20
C VAL A 72 9.18 -9.56 2.09
N ASP A 73 9.55 -10.14 0.96
CA ASP A 73 9.54 -11.59 0.79
C ASP A 73 10.74 -12.19 1.53
N GLU A 74 10.47 -12.89 2.63
CA GLU A 74 11.47 -13.56 3.48
C GLU A 74 11.59 -15.06 3.18
N SER A 75 11.06 -15.51 2.05
CA SER A 75 11.11 -16.92 1.65
C SER A 75 12.55 -17.42 1.49
N PRO A 76 12.80 -18.72 1.71
CA PRO A 76 14.09 -19.33 1.44
C PRO A 76 14.53 -19.16 -0.02
N GLU A 77 13.59 -19.19 -0.96
CA GLU A 77 13.81 -19.01 -2.38
C GLU A 77 14.33 -17.60 -2.68
N GLN A 78 13.72 -16.58 -2.10
CA GLN A 78 14.17 -15.20 -2.22
C GLN A 78 15.54 -14.99 -1.57
N THR A 79 15.76 -15.58 -0.42
CA THR A 79 17.06 -15.57 0.27
C THR A 79 18.14 -16.18 -0.60
N ALA A 80 17.88 -17.32 -1.25
CA ALA A 80 18.81 -17.97 -2.18
C ALA A 80 19.15 -17.09 -3.39
N LYS A 81 18.14 -16.39 -3.95
CA LYS A 81 18.36 -15.40 -5.04
C LYS A 81 19.25 -14.24 -4.57
N ILE A 82 19.00 -13.72 -3.36
CA ILE A 82 19.84 -12.67 -2.77
C ILE A 82 21.28 -13.14 -2.60
N HIS A 83 21.51 -14.36 -2.09
CA HIS A 83 22.85 -14.94 -1.96
C HIS A 83 23.55 -15.05 -3.33
N THR A 84 22.82 -15.44 -4.37
CA THR A 84 23.36 -15.51 -5.72
C THR A 84 23.80 -14.13 -6.21
N LEU A 85 22.94 -13.12 -6.08
CA LEU A 85 23.27 -11.73 -6.42
C LEU A 85 24.46 -11.19 -5.61
N GLN A 86 24.57 -11.56 -4.33
CA GLN A 86 25.71 -11.15 -3.49
C GLN A 86 27.04 -11.76 -3.99
N ARG A 87 27.03 -13.02 -4.46
CA ARG A 87 28.19 -13.65 -5.08
C ARG A 87 28.54 -13.01 -6.42
N GLU A 88 27.55 -12.80 -7.29
CA GLU A 88 27.72 -12.16 -8.60
C GLU A 88 28.33 -10.76 -8.50
N ARG A 89 27.92 -9.97 -7.52
CA ARG A 89 28.49 -8.62 -7.25
C ARG A 89 29.99 -8.63 -6.98
N ARG A 90 30.60 -9.79 -6.63
CA ARG A 90 32.04 -9.94 -6.39
C ARG A 90 32.83 -10.32 -7.65
N THR A 91 32.15 -10.50 -8.78
CA THR A 91 32.75 -10.84 -10.07
C THR A 91 32.97 -9.58 -10.94
N LEU A 92 33.70 -9.74 -12.03
CA LEU A 92 33.88 -8.68 -13.06
C LEU A 92 32.52 -8.23 -13.61
N ALA A 93 31.60 -9.17 -13.86
CA ALA A 93 30.25 -8.87 -14.30
C ALA A 93 29.50 -7.99 -13.26
N GLY A 94 29.69 -8.25 -11.98
CA GLY A 94 29.13 -7.44 -10.90
C GLY A 94 29.66 -6.00 -10.86
N LEU A 95 30.93 -5.79 -11.23
CA LEU A 95 31.50 -4.44 -11.34
C LEU A 95 30.88 -3.68 -12.54
N VAL A 96 30.71 -4.34 -13.68
CA VAL A 96 30.02 -3.77 -14.85
C VAL A 96 28.59 -3.40 -14.50
N ALA A 97 27.83 -4.33 -13.91
CA ALA A 97 26.45 -4.09 -13.48
C ALA A 97 26.33 -2.92 -12.47
N LYS A 98 27.34 -2.71 -11.61
CA LYS A 98 27.38 -1.55 -10.70
C LYS A 98 27.50 -0.24 -11.47
N ALA A 99 28.31 -0.18 -12.51
CA ALA A 99 28.45 1.00 -13.37
C ALA A 99 27.15 1.30 -14.12
N GLU A 100 26.54 0.28 -14.75
CA GLU A 100 25.26 0.37 -15.44
C GLU A 100 24.14 0.84 -14.50
N ARG A 101 24.08 0.31 -13.28
CA ARG A 101 23.13 0.76 -12.26
C ARG A 101 23.30 2.24 -11.92
N THR A 102 24.53 2.73 -11.86
CA THR A 102 24.80 4.14 -11.58
C THR A 102 24.23 5.02 -12.68
N GLU A 103 24.39 4.61 -13.93
CA GLU A 103 23.84 5.32 -15.08
C GLU A 103 22.29 5.26 -15.08
N LEU A 104 21.70 4.11 -14.83
CA LEU A 104 20.25 3.97 -14.71
C LEU A 104 19.69 4.88 -13.61
N LEU A 105 20.34 4.92 -12.44
CA LEU A 105 19.92 5.82 -11.36
C LEU A 105 20.03 7.29 -11.75
N ARG A 106 21.04 7.66 -12.57
CA ARG A 106 21.17 9.02 -13.10
C ARG A 106 19.98 9.37 -14.01
N VAL A 107 19.61 8.46 -14.89
CA VAL A 107 18.46 8.64 -15.80
C VAL A 107 17.17 8.80 -15.00
N LEU A 108 16.90 7.90 -14.04
CA LEU A 108 15.71 7.95 -13.19
C LEU A 108 15.63 9.24 -12.37
N ARG A 109 16.77 9.70 -11.80
CA ARG A 109 16.80 10.98 -11.07
C ARG A 109 16.53 12.17 -11.98
N ASN A 110 17.01 12.14 -13.21
CA ASN A 110 16.75 13.19 -14.18
C ASN A 110 15.28 13.19 -14.60
N ALA A 111 14.67 12.02 -14.80
CA ALA A 111 13.24 11.90 -15.07
C ALA A 111 12.41 12.51 -13.94
N GLN A 112 12.76 12.22 -12.67
CA GLN A 112 12.09 12.83 -11.51
C GLN A 112 12.24 14.36 -11.47
N ARG A 113 13.39 14.90 -11.86
CA ARG A 113 13.61 16.35 -11.91
C ARG A 113 12.84 17.05 -13.02
N LEU A 114 12.46 16.33 -14.06
CA LEU A 114 11.64 16.86 -15.15
C LEU A 114 10.16 16.92 -14.82
N LEU A 115 9.71 16.20 -13.77
CA LEU A 115 8.32 16.27 -13.35
C LEU A 115 7.99 17.70 -12.89
N THR A 116 6.90 18.22 -13.41
CA THR A 116 6.35 19.53 -13.05
C THR A 116 5.06 19.34 -12.28
N ALA A 117 4.76 20.27 -11.38
CA ALA A 117 3.47 20.32 -10.73
C ALA A 117 2.40 20.61 -11.80
N VAL A 118 1.51 19.67 -12.02
CA VAL A 118 0.41 19.76 -12.99
C VAL A 118 -0.78 19.01 -12.40
N GLU A 119 -1.97 19.52 -12.62
CA GLU A 119 -3.18 18.86 -12.16
C GLU A 119 -3.41 17.54 -12.92
N VAL A 120 -3.98 16.55 -12.23
CA VAL A 120 -4.40 15.30 -12.84
C VAL A 120 -5.93 15.27 -12.88
N LEU A 121 -6.49 14.98 -14.04
CA LEU A 121 -7.93 14.89 -14.22
C LEU A 121 -8.31 13.47 -14.57
N ASN A 122 -9.15 12.86 -13.74
CA ASN A 122 -9.65 11.52 -13.97
C ASN A 122 -11.10 11.53 -14.47
N PRO A 123 -11.32 11.39 -15.79
CA PRO A 123 -12.66 11.40 -16.36
C PRO A 123 -13.47 10.16 -16.00
N TYR A 124 -12.84 9.13 -15.48
CA TYR A 124 -13.47 7.87 -15.09
C TYR A 124 -13.82 7.82 -13.60
N ALA A 125 -13.36 8.79 -12.80
CA ALA A 125 -13.54 8.80 -11.34
C ALA A 125 -15.00 8.58 -10.89
N PRO A 126 -16.03 9.18 -11.52
CA PRO A 126 -17.43 8.93 -11.15
C PRO A 126 -17.91 7.50 -11.34
N SER A 127 -17.24 6.74 -12.21
CA SER A 127 -17.58 5.35 -12.52
C SER A 127 -16.75 4.34 -11.74
N LEU A 128 -15.71 4.79 -11.01
CA LEU A 128 -14.88 3.89 -10.21
C LEU A 128 -15.65 3.40 -8.99
N THR A 129 -15.49 2.12 -8.66
CA THR A 129 -16.07 1.50 -7.48
C THR A 129 -14.99 1.13 -6.47
N PHE A 130 -15.35 1.22 -5.21
CA PHE A 130 -14.48 0.82 -4.10
C PHE A 130 -15.35 0.27 -2.96
N PRO A 131 -14.88 -0.72 -2.18
CA PRO A 131 -15.63 -1.23 -1.03
C PRO A 131 -15.99 -0.10 -0.05
N SER A 132 -17.22 -0.10 0.47
CA SER A 132 -17.74 0.95 1.35
C SER A 132 -18.16 0.46 2.74
N ALA A 133 -17.97 -0.83 3.03
CA ALA A 133 -18.49 -1.45 4.24
C ALA A 133 -17.85 -0.95 5.55
N ARG A 134 -16.63 -0.42 5.50
CA ARG A 134 -15.85 -0.02 6.69
C ARG A 134 -15.43 1.45 6.63
N THR A 135 -15.33 2.10 7.79
CA THR A 135 -14.84 3.51 7.88
C THR A 135 -13.44 3.69 7.32
N ARG A 136 -12.57 2.71 7.51
CA ARG A 136 -11.23 2.66 6.93
C ARG A 136 -11.22 2.80 5.42
N ASN A 137 -12.20 2.20 4.73
CA ASN A 137 -12.30 2.22 3.27
C ASN A 137 -12.38 3.63 2.69
N ARG A 138 -12.77 4.64 3.46
CA ARG A 138 -12.74 6.05 3.02
C ARG A 138 -11.32 6.53 2.72
N ARG A 139 -10.36 6.19 3.60
CA ARG A 139 -8.94 6.56 3.41
C ARG A 139 -8.28 5.73 2.32
N ASP A 140 -8.66 4.48 2.23
CA ASP A 140 -8.08 3.55 1.27
C ASP A 140 -8.59 3.82 -0.15
N HIS A 141 -9.83 4.30 -0.28
CA HIS A 141 -10.35 4.83 -1.54
C HIS A 141 -9.54 6.03 -2.02
N GLU A 142 -9.24 6.99 -1.13
CA GLU A 142 -8.39 8.14 -1.46
C GLU A 142 -6.96 7.70 -1.87
N LYS A 143 -6.38 6.70 -1.19
CA LYS A 143 -5.09 6.13 -1.60
C LYS A 143 -5.16 5.48 -2.99
N TYR A 144 -6.26 4.81 -3.31
CA TYR A 144 -6.47 4.21 -4.62
C TYR A 144 -6.56 5.28 -5.72
N LEU A 145 -7.33 6.34 -5.50
CA LEU A 145 -7.40 7.46 -6.42
C LEU A 145 -6.04 8.13 -6.59
N THR A 146 -5.33 8.39 -5.49
CA THR A 146 -3.97 8.96 -5.51
C THR A 146 -2.96 8.05 -6.23
N LEU A 147 -3.11 6.73 -6.16
CA LEU A 147 -2.29 5.80 -6.91
C LEU A 147 -2.49 5.97 -8.42
N ILE A 148 -3.73 6.07 -8.88
CA ILE A 148 -4.07 6.34 -10.29
C ILE A 148 -3.47 7.67 -10.73
N ASP A 149 -3.67 8.72 -9.94
CA ASP A 149 -3.18 10.06 -10.24
C ASP A 149 -1.64 10.10 -10.29
N SER A 150 -0.98 9.37 -9.40
CA SER A 150 0.49 9.26 -9.39
C SER A 150 1.02 8.56 -10.64
N ILE A 151 0.35 7.51 -11.10
CA ILE A 151 0.69 6.82 -12.36
C ILE A 151 0.53 7.78 -13.53
N ALA A 152 -0.60 8.49 -13.62
CA ALA A 152 -0.82 9.46 -14.69
C ALA A 152 0.21 10.59 -14.67
N LEU A 153 0.55 11.11 -13.48
CA LEU A 153 1.54 12.15 -13.29
C LEU A 153 2.94 11.71 -13.74
N LEU A 154 3.35 10.48 -13.46
CA LEU A 154 4.63 9.92 -13.93
C LEU A 154 4.74 9.88 -15.46
N HIS A 155 3.60 9.75 -16.15
CA HIS A 155 3.54 9.70 -17.61
C HIS A 155 3.26 11.08 -18.27
N GLN A 156 3.33 12.19 -17.51
CA GLN A 156 2.96 13.53 -17.97
C GLN A 156 3.67 14.02 -19.25
N HIS A 157 4.90 13.55 -19.49
CA HIS A 157 5.68 13.91 -20.68
C HIS A 157 5.49 12.96 -21.87
N GLN A 158 4.73 11.88 -21.68
CA GLN A 158 4.48 10.86 -22.72
C GLN A 158 3.11 11.02 -23.37
N ARG A 159 2.33 11.99 -22.93
CA ARG A 159 0.97 12.22 -23.40
C ARG A 159 0.65 13.71 -23.54
N PRO A 160 -0.33 14.07 -24.38
CA PRO A 160 -0.75 15.45 -24.51
C PRO A 160 -1.41 15.95 -23.21
N LYS A 161 -1.05 17.14 -22.78
CA LYS A 161 -1.71 17.84 -21.67
C LYS A 161 -2.97 18.53 -22.16
N GLY A 162 -4.03 18.47 -21.35
CA GLY A 162 -5.24 19.26 -21.58
C GLY A 162 -5.07 20.67 -21.00
N ARG A 163 -5.90 21.60 -21.49
CA ARG A 163 -5.97 22.97 -20.98
C ARG A 163 -7.41 23.35 -20.76
N TYR A 164 -7.66 24.03 -19.66
CA TYR A 164 -8.96 24.54 -19.30
C TYR A 164 -8.83 25.98 -18.80
N GLU A 165 -9.70 26.88 -19.29
CA GLU A 165 -9.71 28.26 -18.82
C GLU A 165 -10.71 28.39 -17.67
N LEU A 166 -10.25 28.83 -16.52
CA LEU A 166 -11.04 29.06 -15.32
C LEU A 166 -10.75 30.46 -14.79
N GLY A 167 -11.75 31.34 -14.81
CA GLY A 167 -11.65 32.68 -14.22
C GLY A 167 -10.51 33.56 -14.78
N GLY A 168 -10.15 33.40 -16.05
CA GLY A 168 -9.06 34.11 -16.70
C GLY A 168 -7.66 33.51 -16.50
N SER A 169 -7.57 32.37 -15.82
CA SER A 169 -6.34 31.60 -15.69
C SER A 169 -6.44 30.32 -16.49
N THR A 170 -5.35 29.94 -17.18
CA THR A 170 -5.26 28.65 -17.89
C THR A 170 -4.73 27.59 -16.97
N LEU A 171 -5.51 26.56 -16.72
CA LEU A 171 -5.14 25.38 -15.96
C LEU A 171 -4.68 24.27 -16.93
N GLU A 172 -3.45 23.82 -16.78
CA GLU A 172 -2.96 22.63 -17.49
C GLU A 172 -3.19 21.38 -16.66
N TYR A 173 -3.59 20.30 -17.30
CA TYR A 173 -3.81 19.03 -16.63
C TYR A 173 -3.37 17.84 -17.47
N VAL A 174 -3.06 16.74 -16.78
CA VAL A 174 -2.78 15.43 -17.39
C VAL A 174 -4.03 14.56 -17.25
N PRO A 175 -4.60 14.06 -18.36
CA PRO A 175 -5.75 13.17 -18.27
C PRO A 175 -5.31 11.76 -17.86
N VAL A 176 -6.06 11.14 -16.94
CA VAL A 176 -5.95 9.72 -16.63
C VAL A 176 -6.45 8.91 -17.82
N THR A 177 -5.75 7.83 -18.14
CA THR A 177 -6.12 6.85 -19.17
C THR A 177 -6.61 5.55 -18.53
N LEU A 178 -7.24 4.70 -19.34
CA LEU A 178 -7.63 3.36 -18.88
C LEU A 178 -6.43 2.48 -18.54
N ASP A 179 -5.29 2.69 -19.19
CA ASP A 179 -4.05 1.97 -18.89
C ASP A 179 -3.51 2.32 -17.51
N ASP A 180 -3.66 3.59 -17.06
CA ASP A 180 -3.29 4.00 -15.71
C ASP A 180 -4.16 3.28 -14.67
N ILE A 181 -5.47 3.16 -14.95
CA ILE A 181 -6.41 2.45 -14.08
C ILE A 181 -6.11 0.95 -14.08
N ALA A 182 -5.80 0.36 -15.24
CA ALA A 182 -5.41 -1.04 -15.34
C ALA A 182 -4.19 -1.34 -14.47
N LEU A 183 -3.15 -0.51 -14.57
CA LEU A 183 -1.95 -0.64 -13.76
C LEU A 183 -2.22 -0.42 -12.27
N ALA A 184 -3.05 0.55 -11.92
CA ALA A 184 -3.47 0.77 -10.54
C ALA A 184 -4.22 -0.45 -9.97
N ASN A 185 -5.11 -1.06 -10.77
CA ASN A 185 -5.84 -2.27 -10.39
C ASN A 185 -4.92 -3.48 -10.20
N GLU A 186 -3.88 -3.60 -11.01
CA GLU A 186 -2.85 -4.64 -10.84
C GLU A 186 -2.05 -4.47 -9.56
N LEU A 187 -1.70 -3.23 -9.21
CA LEU A 187 -0.91 -2.91 -8.03
C LEU A 187 -1.75 -2.85 -6.74
N ALA A 188 -3.04 -2.57 -6.83
CA ALA A 188 -3.91 -2.35 -5.68
C ALA A 188 -3.93 -3.52 -4.67
N PRO A 189 -3.95 -4.80 -5.06
CA PRO A 189 -3.89 -5.92 -4.12
C PRO A 189 -2.61 -5.94 -3.28
N GLU A 190 -1.48 -5.55 -3.85
CA GLU A 190 -0.21 -5.50 -3.14
C GLU A 190 -0.13 -4.29 -2.21
N VAL A 191 -0.54 -3.12 -2.70
CA VAL A 191 -0.38 -1.83 -2.02
C VAL A 191 -1.49 -1.58 -0.99
N LEU A 192 -2.73 -1.97 -1.30
CA LEU A 192 -3.92 -1.76 -0.50
C LEU A 192 -4.45 -3.07 0.11
N GLY A 193 -3.79 -4.19 -0.13
CA GLY A 193 -4.26 -5.52 0.24
C GLY A 193 -4.65 -5.65 1.72
N ARG A 194 -3.97 -4.94 2.62
CA ARG A 194 -4.37 -4.87 4.04
C ARG A 194 -5.72 -4.19 4.28
N SER A 195 -6.10 -3.29 3.39
CA SER A 195 -7.34 -2.54 3.49
C SER A 195 -8.53 -3.31 2.96
N LEU A 196 -8.21 -4.24 2.10
CA LEU A 196 -9.16 -5.06 1.36
C LEU A 196 -9.27 -6.45 1.95
N ASP A 197 -8.29 -6.80 2.78
CA ASP A 197 -8.19 -8.05 3.49
C ASP A 197 -8.27 -7.85 5.01
N GLU A 198 -8.96 -8.77 5.65
CA GLU A 198 -9.10 -8.77 7.12
C GLU A 198 -7.81 -9.16 7.82
N LEU A 199 -6.93 -9.86 7.10
CA LEU A 199 -5.70 -10.41 7.66
C LEU A 199 -4.45 -9.66 7.19
N PRO A 200 -3.54 -9.30 8.11
CA PRO A 200 -2.19 -8.83 7.76
C PRO A 200 -1.45 -9.86 6.88
N PRO A 201 -0.56 -9.46 5.95
CA PRO A 201 0.12 -10.37 5.04
C PRO A 201 0.78 -11.56 5.72
N GLN A 202 1.48 -11.33 6.82
CA GLN A 202 2.13 -12.39 7.60
C GLN A 202 1.11 -13.35 8.25
N THR A 203 -0.01 -12.83 8.76
CA THR A 203 -1.10 -13.65 9.29
C THR A 203 -1.72 -14.50 8.18
N ARG A 204 -1.86 -13.95 6.99
CA ARG A 204 -2.31 -14.68 5.80
C ARG A 204 -1.33 -15.78 5.41
N THR A 205 -0.03 -15.51 5.41
CA THR A 205 1.00 -16.53 5.17
C THR A 205 0.88 -17.67 6.17
N VAL A 206 0.67 -17.35 7.45
CA VAL A 206 0.42 -18.37 8.49
C VAL A 206 -0.85 -19.16 8.19
N LEU A 207 -1.93 -18.51 7.77
CA LEU A 207 -3.18 -19.20 7.37
C LEU A 207 -2.95 -20.11 6.17
N GLY A 208 -2.14 -19.71 5.18
CA GLY A 208 -1.72 -20.54 4.06
C GLY A 208 -0.99 -21.80 4.51
N HIS A 209 -0.05 -21.68 5.47
CA HIS A 209 0.62 -22.83 6.07
C HIS A 209 -0.35 -23.74 6.83
N ILE A 210 -1.32 -23.18 7.56
CA ILE A 210 -2.36 -23.96 8.24
C ILE A 210 -3.17 -24.75 7.22
N ARG A 211 -3.64 -24.12 6.12
CA ARG A 211 -4.39 -24.81 5.06
C ARG A 211 -3.58 -25.95 4.43
N THR A 212 -2.31 -25.70 4.13
CA THR A 212 -1.42 -26.74 3.58
C THR A 212 -1.24 -27.89 4.55
N LEU A 213 -1.03 -27.59 5.83
CA LEU A 213 -0.93 -28.61 6.90
C LEU A 213 -2.21 -29.43 7.04
N MET A 214 -3.38 -28.76 6.96
CA MET A 214 -4.68 -29.43 7.06
C MET A 214 -4.97 -30.31 5.85
N ARG A 215 -4.68 -29.85 4.62
CA ARG A 215 -4.78 -30.68 3.40
C ARG A 215 -3.93 -31.94 3.53
N ALA A 216 -2.68 -31.82 3.95
CA ALA A 216 -1.80 -32.98 4.16
C ALA A 216 -2.30 -33.94 5.26
N LYS A 217 -3.01 -33.43 6.27
CA LYS A 217 -3.65 -34.26 7.30
C LYS A 217 -4.90 -34.96 6.77
N HIS A 218 -5.74 -34.29 6.00
CA HIS A 218 -6.94 -34.87 5.38
C HIS A 218 -6.61 -35.98 4.41
N GLU A 219 -5.50 -35.89 3.66
CA GLU A 219 -5.03 -36.98 2.80
C GLU A 219 -4.67 -38.25 3.59
N LYS A 220 -4.17 -38.07 4.82
CA LYS A 220 -3.77 -39.21 5.68
C LYS A 220 -4.89 -39.74 6.54
N THR A 221 -5.77 -38.86 7.01
CA THR A 221 -6.85 -39.21 7.95
C THR A 221 -8.04 -38.30 7.72
N LYS A 222 -9.13 -38.84 7.16
CA LYS A 222 -10.35 -38.07 6.93
C LYS A 222 -10.96 -37.57 8.23
N GLY A 223 -11.29 -36.28 8.28
CA GLY A 223 -12.09 -35.67 9.36
C GLY A 223 -11.25 -35.11 10.53
N VAL A 224 -9.97 -34.83 10.35
CA VAL A 224 -9.14 -34.18 11.38
C VAL A 224 -8.92 -32.72 10.96
N ASP A 225 -9.72 -31.80 11.52
CA ASP A 225 -9.64 -30.35 11.25
C ASP A 225 -8.83 -29.61 12.30
N THR A 226 -8.06 -30.34 13.10
CA THR A 226 -7.31 -29.77 14.23
C THR A 226 -5.79 -29.89 14.07
N PHE A 227 -5.08 -28.90 14.61
CA PHE A 227 -3.62 -28.86 14.62
C PHE A 227 -3.10 -28.25 15.94
N THR A 228 -1.81 -28.46 16.19
CA THR A 228 -1.10 -27.88 17.34
C THR A 228 -0.13 -26.82 16.87
N ARG A 229 0.23 -25.89 17.77
CA ARG A 229 1.26 -24.88 17.47
C ARG A 229 2.60 -25.51 17.11
N ARG A 230 2.91 -26.69 17.67
CA ARG A 230 4.15 -27.44 17.37
C ARG A 230 4.16 -27.97 15.94
N GLU A 231 3.04 -28.49 15.45
CA GLU A 231 2.92 -28.95 14.07
C GLU A 231 3.03 -27.78 13.09
N LEU A 232 2.38 -26.66 13.40
CA LEU A 232 2.48 -25.44 12.60
C LEU A 232 3.90 -24.88 12.56
N HIS A 233 4.60 -24.87 13.72
CA HIS A 233 6.01 -24.51 13.78
C HIS A 233 6.87 -25.39 12.89
N GLY A 234 6.63 -26.69 12.91
CA GLY A 234 7.33 -27.64 12.03
C GLY A 234 7.05 -27.44 10.55
N ALA A 235 5.86 -26.95 10.19
CA ALA A 235 5.45 -26.71 8.81
C ALA A 235 6.01 -25.39 8.24
N CYS A 236 6.10 -24.33 9.03
CA CYS A 236 6.48 -23.00 8.56
C CYS A 236 7.84 -22.48 9.07
N GLY A 237 8.42 -23.09 10.09
CA GLY A 237 9.69 -22.67 10.68
C GLY A 237 9.65 -21.37 11.50
N TRP A 238 8.47 -20.75 11.67
CA TRP A 238 8.33 -19.51 12.41
C TRP A 238 8.45 -19.72 13.93
N SER A 239 8.97 -18.73 14.66
CA SER A 239 9.10 -18.83 16.11
C SER A 239 7.75 -18.99 16.81
N PHE A 240 7.75 -19.65 17.97
CA PHE A 240 6.52 -19.83 18.77
C PHE A 240 5.87 -18.50 19.19
N THR A 241 6.66 -17.45 19.39
CA THR A 241 6.16 -16.11 19.73
C THR A 241 5.43 -15.48 18.55
N GLN A 242 6.00 -15.53 17.35
CA GLN A 242 5.36 -15.05 16.13
C GLN A 242 4.05 -15.80 15.85
N LEU A 243 4.11 -17.14 15.90
CA LEU A 243 2.92 -17.97 15.69
C LEU A 243 1.82 -17.68 16.70
N ARG A 244 2.14 -17.37 17.96
CA ARG A 244 1.14 -16.99 18.95
C ARG A 244 0.37 -15.75 18.53
N ILE A 245 1.07 -14.69 18.15
CA ILE A 245 0.45 -13.42 17.75
C ILE A 245 -0.47 -13.60 16.53
N HIS A 246 -0.01 -14.35 15.52
CA HIS A 246 -0.81 -14.57 14.32
C HIS A 246 -2.00 -15.51 14.57
N LEU A 247 -1.84 -16.51 15.44
CA LEU A 247 -2.96 -17.38 15.83
C LEU A 247 -4.00 -16.62 16.66
N GLU A 248 -3.59 -15.75 17.60
CA GLU A 248 -4.51 -14.88 18.33
C GLU A 248 -5.36 -14.04 17.37
N ARG A 249 -4.74 -13.43 16.34
CA ARG A 249 -5.46 -12.67 15.29
C ARG A 249 -6.41 -13.55 14.45
N LEU A 250 -6.00 -14.76 14.10
CA LEU A 250 -6.86 -15.69 13.35
C LEU A 250 -8.06 -16.16 14.19
N ILE A 251 -7.90 -16.24 15.51
CA ILE A 251 -8.98 -16.55 16.45
C ILE A 251 -9.93 -15.36 16.57
N GLU A 252 -9.43 -14.15 16.74
CA GLU A 252 -10.22 -12.91 16.81
C GLU A 252 -11.04 -12.68 15.53
N GLN A 253 -10.55 -13.14 14.40
CA GLN A 253 -11.22 -13.03 13.09
C GLN A 253 -12.01 -14.29 12.71
N GLU A 254 -12.20 -15.24 13.63
CA GLU A 254 -13.00 -16.46 13.45
C GLU A 254 -12.53 -17.40 12.31
N TYR A 255 -11.25 -17.30 11.92
CA TYR A 255 -10.64 -18.26 10.98
C TYR A 255 -10.23 -19.55 11.67
N VAL A 256 -9.91 -19.48 12.96
CA VAL A 256 -9.40 -20.57 13.77
C VAL A 256 -10.09 -20.55 15.13
N ALA A 257 -10.52 -21.70 15.64
CA ALA A 257 -10.95 -21.85 17.02
C ALA A 257 -9.82 -22.45 17.86
N ALA A 258 -9.68 -21.97 19.10
CA ALA A 258 -8.77 -22.54 20.07
C ALA A 258 -9.53 -23.40 21.09
N HIS A 259 -9.16 -24.67 21.19
CA HIS A 259 -9.71 -25.58 22.17
C HIS A 259 -8.71 -25.75 23.32
N CYS A 260 -9.13 -25.38 24.53
CA CYS A 260 -8.36 -25.61 25.73
C CYS A 260 -8.39 -27.08 26.10
N GLY A 261 -7.25 -27.73 26.12
CA GLY A 261 -7.11 -29.01 26.79
C GLY A 261 -7.29 -28.88 28.32
N ARG A 262 -7.48 -29.99 29.04
CA ARG A 262 -7.47 -30.02 30.51
C ARG A 262 -6.16 -29.40 31.04
N MET A 263 -6.18 -28.87 32.27
CA MET A 263 -5.04 -28.25 32.94
C MET A 263 -3.72 -29.01 32.66
N GLY A 264 -2.76 -28.37 31.96
CA GLY A 264 -1.48 -28.98 31.57
C GLY A 264 -1.43 -29.61 30.19
N SER A 265 -2.54 -29.62 29.41
CA SER A 265 -2.55 -30.11 28.03
C SER A 265 -2.31 -29.02 27.01
N GLN A 266 -1.72 -29.41 25.89
CA GLN A 266 -1.39 -28.53 24.77
C GLN A 266 -2.66 -27.94 24.13
N PHE A 267 -2.65 -26.63 23.77
CA PHE A 267 -3.71 -26.01 22.99
C PHE A 267 -3.83 -26.71 21.62
N VAL A 268 -5.07 -27.04 21.25
CA VAL A 268 -5.42 -27.59 19.97
C VAL A 268 -6.22 -26.52 19.23
N TYR A 269 -5.91 -26.29 17.99
CA TYR A 269 -6.55 -25.31 17.13
C TYR A 269 -7.34 -26.02 16.04
N GLU A 270 -8.51 -25.51 15.71
CA GLU A 270 -9.40 -25.99 14.65
C GLU A 270 -9.54 -24.93 13.59
N LEU A 271 -9.44 -25.34 12.32
CA LEU A 271 -9.66 -24.46 11.19
C LEU A 271 -11.16 -24.39 10.92
N LEU A 272 -11.74 -23.17 10.99
CA LEU A 272 -13.18 -22.92 10.81
C LEU A 272 -13.61 -22.65 9.37
N ILE A 273 -12.66 -22.42 8.48
CA ILE A 273 -12.92 -22.09 7.08
C ILE A 273 -12.74 -23.33 6.18
N ASP A 274 -13.48 -23.33 5.08
CA ASP A 274 -13.39 -24.38 4.08
C ASP A 274 -11.98 -24.40 3.45
N LEU A 275 -11.39 -25.61 3.40
CA LEU A 275 -10.08 -25.85 2.80
C LEU A 275 -10.06 -25.60 1.28
N ASP A 276 -11.19 -25.83 0.63
CA ASP A 276 -11.36 -25.69 -0.82
C ASP A 276 -11.88 -24.31 -1.22
N ALA A 277 -12.24 -23.46 -0.25
CA ALA A 277 -12.55 -22.08 -0.54
C ALA A 277 -11.35 -21.46 -1.26
N PRO A 278 -11.56 -20.75 -2.40
CA PRO A 278 -10.48 -20.09 -3.10
C PRO A 278 -9.73 -19.23 -2.07
N GLU A 279 -8.41 -19.29 -2.11
CA GLU A 279 -7.64 -18.28 -1.38
C GLU A 279 -8.29 -16.95 -1.75
N HIS A 280 -8.89 -16.29 -0.76
CA HIS A 280 -9.33 -14.94 -0.97
C HIS A 280 -8.05 -14.11 -1.24
N THR A 281 -7.56 -14.18 -2.48
CA THR A 281 -6.95 -13.01 -3.07
C THR A 281 -7.99 -11.95 -2.80
N ALA A 282 -7.63 -10.93 -2.02
CA ALA A 282 -8.51 -9.81 -1.78
C ALA A 282 -8.97 -9.34 -3.15
N HIS A 283 -10.08 -9.91 -3.60
CA HIS A 283 -10.68 -9.52 -4.85
C HIS A 283 -11.36 -8.22 -4.51
N VAL A 284 -10.55 -7.16 -4.59
CA VAL A 284 -11.11 -5.82 -4.59
C VAL A 284 -12.10 -5.85 -5.72
N PRO A 285 -13.38 -5.61 -5.47
CA PRO A 285 -14.34 -5.43 -6.55
C PRO A 285 -14.08 -4.06 -7.20
N LEU A 286 -12.86 -3.88 -7.72
CA LEU A 286 -12.52 -2.76 -8.59
C LEU A 286 -13.15 -3.07 -9.94
N LEU A 287 -13.79 -2.06 -10.52
CA LEU A 287 -14.35 -2.22 -11.85
C LEU A 287 -13.25 -2.58 -12.85
N ASP A 288 -13.50 -3.63 -13.59
CA ASP A 288 -12.66 -4.03 -14.70
C ASP A 288 -12.65 -2.91 -15.77
N VAL A 289 -11.49 -2.71 -16.38
CA VAL A 289 -11.25 -1.70 -17.42
C VAL A 289 -12.17 -1.89 -18.62
N GLU A 290 -12.52 -3.14 -18.97
CA GLU A 290 -13.49 -3.42 -20.05
C GLU A 290 -14.89 -2.88 -19.72
N THR A 291 -15.30 -2.97 -18.48
CA THR A 291 -16.55 -2.39 -18.00
C THR A 291 -16.49 -0.85 -18.05
N LEU A 292 -15.35 -0.26 -17.68
CA LEU A 292 -15.13 1.19 -17.76
C LEU A 292 -15.15 1.71 -19.20
N LYS A 293 -14.64 0.96 -20.18
CA LYS A 293 -14.72 1.32 -21.61
C LYS A 293 -16.16 1.53 -22.06
N THR A 294 -17.06 0.68 -21.60
CA THR A 294 -18.48 0.78 -21.95
C THR A 294 -19.18 1.95 -21.26
N HIS A 295 -18.71 2.37 -20.09
CA HIS A 295 -19.23 3.52 -19.33
C HIS A 295 -18.63 4.86 -19.81
N ALA A 296 -17.36 4.89 -20.17
CA ALA A 296 -16.65 6.08 -20.65
C ALA A 296 -17.29 6.70 -21.91
N TYR A 297 -17.93 5.88 -22.75
CA TYR A 297 -18.66 6.40 -23.92
C TYR A 297 -19.89 7.24 -23.54
N LYS A 298 -20.35 7.17 -22.29
CA LYS A 298 -21.48 7.96 -21.76
C LYS A 298 -21.07 9.15 -20.89
N VAL A 299 -19.81 9.22 -20.46
CA VAL A 299 -19.28 10.37 -19.73
C VAL A 299 -18.87 11.45 -20.73
N ASN A 300 -19.86 12.02 -21.39
CA ASN A 300 -19.72 13.35 -21.95
C ASN A 300 -19.31 14.28 -20.79
N LEU A 301 -18.49 15.29 -21.09
CA LEU A 301 -18.10 16.43 -20.24
C LEU A 301 -19.28 17.16 -19.53
N ALA A 302 -20.44 16.56 -19.46
CA ALA A 302 -21.67 17.00 -18.80
C ALA A 302 -21.66 16.98 -17.29
N GLY A 303 -20.52 16.59 -16.65
CA GLY A 303 -20.32 16.72 -15.21
C GLY A 303 -19.86 18.11 -14.76
N LEU A 304 -19.64 19.04 -15.67
CA LEU A 304 -19.35 20.42 -15.28
C LEU A 304 -20.68 21.09 -14.81
N PRO A 305 -20.66 21.74 -13.62
CA PRO A 305 -21.78 22.53 -13.16
C PRO A 305 -22.20 23.50 -14.26
N ALA A 306 -23.50 23.66 -14.48
CA ALA A 306 -24.09 24.47 -15.61
C ALA A 306 -23.53 25.90 -15.71
N HIS A 307 -23.01 26.47 -14.61
CA HIS A 307 -22.38 27.78 -14.57
C HIS A 307 -20.97 27.84 -15.19
N LEU A 308 -20.33 26.68 -15.39
CA LEU A 308 -19.04 26.56 -16.05
C LEU A 308 -19.14 26.12 -17.53
N ALA A 309 -20.36 25.74 -17.97
CA ALA A 309 -20.63 25.32 -19.33
C ALA A 309 -20.95 26.50 -20.30
N GLY A 310 -20.92 27.72 -19.80
CA GLY A 310 -21.32 28.94 -20.54
C GLY A 310 -20.21 29.69 -21.28
N GLY A 311 -19.09 29.04 -21.61
CA GLY A 311 -18.08 29.60 -22.52
C GLY A 311 -18.31 29.09 -23.94
N ASP A 312 -18.56 29.97 -24.87
CA ASP A 312 -18.88 29.72 -26.28
C ASP A 312 -17.98 28.68 -26.95
N GLY A 313 -18.61 27.66 -27.38
CA GLY A 313 -18.36 26.75 -28.48
C GLY A 313 -16.95 26.62 -29.08
N VAL A 314 -16.10 25.80 -28.52
CA VAL A 314 -15.19 24.99 -29.31
C VAL A 314 -15.23 23.54 -28.78
N ALA A 315 -16.06 22.74 -29.45
CA ALA A 315 -16.01 21.30 -29.28
C ALA A 315 -14.57 20.81 -29.61
N PRO A 316 -13.90 20.02 -28.75
CA PRO A 316 -12.65 19.40 -29.11
C PRO A 316 -12.90 18.46 -30.29
N ARG A 317 -12.30 18.77 -31.43
CA ARG A 317 -12.29 17.87 -32.61
C ARG A 317 -11.73 16.53 -32.16
N GLY A 318 -12.50 15.48 -32.38
CA GLY A 318 -12.16 14.11 -32.00
C GLY A 318 -10.76 13.73 -32.45
N VAL A 319 -9.95 13.32 -31.50
CA VAL A 319 -8.70 12.67 -31.77
C VAL A 319 -9.02 11.28 -32.30
N ARG A 320 -8.85 11.10 -33.60
CA ARG A 320 -8.81 9.77 -34.22
C ARG A 320 -7.48 9.17 -33.81
N CYS A 321 -7.52 8.08 -33.06
CA CYS A 321 -6.35 7.22 -32.90
C CYS A 321 -6.00 6.62 -34.27
N ALA A 322 -4.80 6.82 -34.68
CA ALA A 322 -4.13 6.05 -35.73
C ALA A 322 -3.33 4.93 -35.06
#